data_226a206d681560a02d24d22342a6fe9f
#
_entry.id   226a206d681560a02d24d22342a6fe9f
#
_cell.length_a   1.000
_cell.length_b   1.000
_cell.length_c   1.000
_cell.angle_alpha   90.00
_cell.angle_beta   90.00
_cell.angle_gamma   90.00
#
_symmetry.space_group_name_H-M   'P 1'
#
loop_
_entity.id
_entity.type
_entity.pdbx_description
1 polymer ?
#
loop_
_entity_poly.entity_id
_entity_poly.type
_entity_poly.pdbx_seq_one_letter_code
_entity_poly.pdbx_strand_id
1 'polypeptide(L)' 'MATKSLSIRIEEEMLDKLHVVADYEGRSANSQIIVLIRNLIEDYEGKHGEIKTGKR' A
#
# COMPACT_ATOMS: atom_id res chain seq x y z
N MET A 1 14.78 -2.14 -11.16
CA MET A 1 14.29 -2.67 -9.90
C MET A 1 13.19 -3.69 -10.15
N ALA A 2 13.27 -4.83 -9.51
CA ALA A 2 12.29 -5.89 -9.74
C ALA A 2 11.00 -5.61 -8.97
N THR A 3 9.88 -6.01 -9.54
CA THR A 3 8.61 -5.94 -8.85
C THR A 3 8.18 -7.35 -8.48
N LYS A 4 7.50 -7.45 -7.38
CA LYS A 4 6.97 -8.72 -6.91
C LYS A 4 5.49 -8.57 -6.64
N SER A 5 4.79 -9.68 -6.68
CA SER A 5 3.37 -9.69 -6.40
C SER A 5 3.11 -9.93 -4.93
N LEU A 6 2.06 -9.32 -4.44
CA LEU A 6 1.56 -9.53 -3.09
C LEU A 6 0.08 -9.76 -3.17
N SER A 7 -0.40 -10.85 -2.57
CA SER A 7 -1.82 -11.13 -2.51
C SER A 7 -2.32 -10.93 -1.10
N ILE A 8 -3.45 -10.26 -0.96
CA ILE A 8 -4.07 -10.09 0.33
C ILE A 8 -5.54 -10.45 0.22
N ARG A 9 -6.09 -10.88 1.33
CA ARG A 9 -7.52 -11.12 1.43
C ARG A 9 -8.13 -10.00 2.25
N ILE A 10 -9.26 -9.49 1.78
CA ILE A 10 -9.87 -8.34 2.40
C ILE A 10 -11.38 -8.54 2.35
N GLU A 11 -12.06 -8.07 3.38
CA GLU A 11 -13.51 -8.17 3.43
C GLU A 11 -14.13 -7.42 2.27
N GLU A 12 -15.24 -7.97 1.78
CA GLU A 12 -15.92 -7.38 0.63
C GLU A 12 -16.32 -5.94 0.88
N GLU A 13 -16.88 -5.66 2.05
CA GLU A 13 -17.32 -4.31 2.37
C GLU A 13 -16.14 -3.34 2.40
N MET A 14 -15.03 -3.78 2.95
CA MET A 14 -13.85 -2.95 3.02
C MET A 14 -13.28 -2.67 1.63
N LEU A 15 -13.32 -3.67 0.76
CA LEU A 15 -12.87 -3.48 -0.60
C LEU A 15 -13.76 -2.50 -1.35
N ASP A 16 -15.07 -2.59 -1.15
CA ASP A 16 -16.00 -1.66 -1.77
C ASP A 16 -15.72 -0.23 -1.33
N LYS A 17 -15.46 -0.05 -0.05
CA LYS A 17 -15.14 1.28 0.47
C LYS A 17 -13.83 1.79 -0.09
N LEU A 18 -12.88 0.90 -0.27
CA LEU A 18 -11.60 1.28 -0.89
C LEU A 18 -11.82 1.81 -2.29
N HIS A 19 -12.68 1.13 -3.06
CA HIS A 19 -12.98 1.60 -4.42
C HIS A 19 -13.60 2.98 -4.42
N VAL A 20 -14.49 3.27 -3.47
CA VAL A 20 -15.10 4.58 -3.37
C VAL A 20 -14.05 5.65 -3.10
N VAL A 21 -13.15 5.39 -2.17
CA VAL A 21 -12.10 6.35 -1.83
C VAL A 21 -11.15 6.54 -3.02
N ALA A 22 -10.80 5.46 -3.68
CA ALA A 22 -9.89 5.55 -4.83
C ALA A 22 -10.52 6.38 -5.94
N ASP A 23 -11.81 6.17 -6.21
CA ASP A 23 -12.51 6.95 -7.22
C ASP A 23 -12.51 8.42 -6.87
N TYR A 24 -12.77 8.73 -5.61
CA TYR A 24 -12.79 10.12 -5.15
C TYR A 24 -11.43 10.78 -5.39
N GLU A 25 -10.36 10.02 -5.17
CA GLU A 25 -9.01 10.57 -5.33
C GLU A 25 -8.46 10.41 -6.74
N GLY A 26 -9.25 9.86 -7.64
CA GLY A 26 -8.82 9.71 -9.03
C GLY A 26 -7.77 8.65 -9.23
N ARG A 27 -7.79 7.60 -8.40
CA ARG A 27 -6.82 6.51 -8.48
C ARG A 27 -7.53 5.19 -8.63
N SER A 28 -6.80 4.20 -9.13
CA SER A 28 -7.28 2.84 -9.09
C SER A 28 -7.09 2.29 -7.68
N ALA A 29 -7.82 1.21 -7.35
CA ALA A 29 -7.66 0.59 -6.04
C ALA A 29 -6.23 0.10 -5.84
N ASN A 30 -5.62 -0.45 -6.89
CA ASN A 30 -4.23 -0.90 -6.79
C ASN A 30 -3.28 0.25 -6.49
N SER A 31 -3.45 1.38 -7.18
CA SER A 31 -2.61 2.54 -6.93
C SER A 31 -2.81 3.07 -5.52
N GLN A 32 -4.05 3.05 -5.04
CA GLN A 32 -4.35 3.51 -3.69
C GLN A 32 -3.63 2.64 -2.66
N ILE A 33 -3.64 1.33 -2.88
CA ILE A 33 -2.96 0.41 -1.97
C ILE A 33 -1.46 0.68 -1.93
N ILE A 34 -0.85 0.91 -3.09
CA ILE A 34 0.58 1.18 -3.17
C ILE A 34 0.91 2.47 -2.41
N VAL A 35 0.08 3.49 -2.53
CA VAL A 35 0.29 4.74 -1.81
C VAL A 35 0.21 4.51 -0.30
N LEU A 36 -0.76 3.71 0.14
CA LEU A 36 -0.90 3.40 1.57
C LEU A 36 0.32 2.67 2.10
N ILE A 37 0.82 1.71 1.34
CA ILE A 37 1.99 0.94 1.75
C ILE A 37 3.21 1.87 1.83
N ARG A 38 3.39 2.72 0.84
CA ARG A 38 4.50 3.65 0.84
C ARG A 38 4.45 4.56 2.06
N ASN A 39 3.27 5.11 2.35
CA ASN A 39 3.12 5.99 3.50
C ASN A 39 3.41 5.27 4.80
N LEU A 40 2.96 4.02 4.91
CA LEU A 40 3.23 3.23 6.10
C LEU A 40 4.72 3.04 6.32
N ILE A 41 5.45 2.72 5.26
CA ILE A 41 6.88 2.50 5.36
C ILE A 41 7.61 3.80 5.70
N GLU A 42 7.22 4.89 5.06
CA GLU A 42 7.86 6.18 5.33
C GLU A 42 7.63 6.61 6.77
N ASP A 43 6.43 6.38 7.28
CA ASP A 43 6.13 6.72 8.66
C ASP A 43 6.98 5.90 9.63
N TYR A 44 7.11 4.62 9.36
CA TYR A 44 7.93 3.75 10.20
C TYR A 44 9.39 4.20 10.17
N GLU A 45 9.90 4.46 8.97
CA GLU A 45 11.31 4.85 8.85
C GLU A 45 11.59 6.20 9.49
N GLY A 46 10.60 7.09 9.50
CA GLY A 46 10.77 8.36 10.19
C GLY A 46 10.90 8.21 11.68
N LYS A 47 10.30 7.16 12.23
CA LYS A 47 10.33 6.92 13.68
C LYS A 47 11.46 6.00 14.10
N HIS A 48 11.84 5.07 13.27
CA HIS A 48 12.76 4.01 13.65
C HIS A 48 14.03 3.94 12.81
N GLY A 49 14.12 4.81 11.81
CA GLY A 49 15.27 4.81 10.93
C GLY A 49 15.06 3.94 9.71
N GLU A 50 15.95 4.08 8.77
CA GLU A 50 15.84 3.42 7.48
C GLU A 50 15.84 1.90 7.62
N ILE A 51 14.92 1.27 6.91
CA ILE A 51 14.86 -0.19 6.87
C ILE A 51 15.85 -0.67 5.82
N LYS A 52 16.78 -1.50 6.24
CA LYS A 52 17.74 -2.07 5.31
C LYS A 52 17.29 -3.47 4.97
N THR A 53 16.99 -3.67 3.70
CA THR A 53 16.56 -4.97 3.25
C THR A 53 17.73 -5.64 2.57
N GLY A 54 18.17 -6.72 3.13
CA GLY A 54 19.19 -7.49 2.47
C GLY A 54 18.59 -8.27 1.33
N LYS A 55 19.40 -8.94 0.61
CA LYS A 55 18.89 -9.83 -0.42
C LYS A 55 18.21 -11.01 0.20
N ARG A 56 17.11 -11.38 -0.36
CA ARG A 56 16.36 -12.50 0.16
C ARG A 56 16.07 -13.49 -0.92
#